data_8cefdc839ad70cdd5b1309f9ff7fb102
#
_entry.id   8cefdc839ad70cdd5b1309f9ff7fb102
#
_cell.length_a   1.000
_cell.length_b   1.000
_cell.length_c   1.000
_cell.angle_alpha   90.00
_cell.angle_beta   90.00
_cell.angle_gamma   90.00
#
_symmetry.space_group_name_H-M   'P 1'
#
loop_
_entity.id
_entity.type
_entity.pdbx_description
1 polymer ?
#
loop_
_entity_poly.entity_id
_entity_poly.type
_entity_poly.pdbx_seq_one_letter_code
_entity_poly.pdbx_strand_id
1 'polypeptide(L)'
;MNAFPFSETDPIVYAGPPPKSSDVVIIGGGIIGITTAIYLAQHNVAVTVLEKGRVAAEQSSRNWGWIRKQGRDEDELPIMIEAARLWPQLVQECGEDIGLRQTGVTYLASSDKEMAEFDAFIKIAAAHGMDTRMLGAGDISELIKGMSGTFKGAMVTPSDMRAEPSLAVPALARLARRKGVTIIENCAARALEMAAGSIAGVWSEQGYIATSSVLLAGGAWSSLFLKKHGITIPQLSVKATVVATQPMPEFHAGAAVEKYLAFRRRLDGGYTLAPAGSHRLYLGPDSLRHAAKYLPALKADPLGTRYALWAPAG
;
A
#
# COMPACT_ATOMS: atom_id res chain seq x y z
N MET A 1 -11.28 24.05 -1.93
CA MET A 1 -11.10 22.58 -2.05
C MET A 1 -9.70 22.29 -1.57
N ASN A 2 -9.55 21.61 -0.45
CA ASN A 2 -8.22 21.20 -0.06
C ASN A 2 -7.73 20.21 -1.12
N ALA A 3 -6.61 20.53 -1.74
CA ALA A 3 -5.88 19.61 -2.60
C ALA A 3 -5.68 18.28 -1.87
N PHE A 4 -5.50 17.23 -2.62
CA PHE A 4 -5.16 15.90 -2.08
C PHE A 4 -4.16 16.04 -0.92
N PRO A 5 -4.32 15.31 0.21
CA PRO A 5 -3.70 15.66 1.49
C PRO A 5 -2.17 15.70 1.52
N PHE A 6 -1.51 15.18 0.48
CA PHE A 6 -0.04 15.27 0.34
C PHE A 6 0.40 15.43 -1.10
N SER A 7 1.34 16.34 -1.33
CA SER A 7 2.02 16.54 -2.60
C SER A 7 3.50 16.84 -2.39
N GLU A 8 4.28 16.75 -3.44
CA GLU A 8 5.69 17.15 -3.41
C GLU A 8 5.90 18.66 -3.16
N THR A 9 4.84 19.44 -3.30
CA THR A 9 4.85 20.90 -3.04
C THR A 9 4.60 21.26 -1.58
N ASP A 10 4.24 20.29 -0.74
CA ASP A 10 4.06 20.54 0.69
C ASP A 10 5.40 20.87 1.35
N PRO A 11 5.40 21.63 2.47
CA PRO A 11 6.61 21.95 3.20
C PRO A 11 7.42 20.70 3.59
N ILE A 12 8.75 20.81 3.58
CA ILE A 12 9.65 19.78 4.08
C ILE A 12 9.48 19.71 5.60
N VAL A 13 9.20 18.53 6.13
CA VAL A 13 9.08 18.27 7.57
C VAL A 13 10.38 17.73 8.13
N TYR A 14 11.10 16.92 7.36
CA TYR A 14 12.33 16.26 7.78
C TYR A 14 13.50 16.78 6.97
N ALA A 15 13.99 17.97 7.36
CA ALA A 15 15.16 18.59 6.77
C ALA A 15 16.43 18.24 7.57
N GLY A 16 17.58 18.34 6.93
CA GLY A 16 18.89 18.21 7.54
C GLY A 16 19.87 17.45 6.65
N PRO A 17 21.17 17.61 6.89
CA PRO A 17 22.16 16.86 6.13
C PRO A 17 22.11 15.37 6.50
N PRO A 18 22.47 14.48 5.58
CA PRO A 18 22.61 13.07 5.87
C PRO A 18 23.76 12.83 6.88
N PRO A 19 23.66 11.82 7.75
CA PRO A 19 24.75 11.42 8.61
C PRO A 19 25.91 10.85 7.78
N LYS A 20 27.12 10.86 8.32
CA LYS A 20 28.30 10.28 7.64
C LYS A 20 28.17 8.76 7.46
N SER A 21 27.48 8.08 8.40
CA SER A 21 27.27 6.64 8.36
C SER A 21 25.93 6.26 9.02
N SER A 22 25.43 5.08 8.67
CA SER A 22 24.22 4.47 9.23
C SER A 22 24.37 2.94 9.16
N ASP A 23 23.81 2.18 10.11
CA ASP A 23 23.85 0.72 10.03
C ASP A 23 23.02 0.24 8.83
N VAL A 24 21.85 0.85 8.63
CA VAL A 24 20.97 0.59 7.50
C VAL A 24 20.52 1.91 6.86
N VAL A 25 20.63 2.00 5.54
CA VAL A 25 20.01 3.07 4.76
C VAL A 25 18.77 2.52 4.07
N ILE A 26 17.63 3.16 4.27
CA ILE A 26 16.35 2.82 3.63
C ILE A 26 16.05 3.84 2.55
N ILE A 27 15.81 3.36 1.33
CA ILE A 27 15.47 4.21 0.17
C ILE A 27 13.96 4.18 -0.03
N GLY A 28 13.28 5.27 0.33
CA GLY A 28 11.85 5.49 0.24
C GLY A 28 11.15 5.65 1.59
N GLY A 29 10.46 6.79 1.76
CA GLY A 29 9.69 7.20 2.95
C GLY A 29 8.21 6.78 2.89
N GLY A 30 7.87 5.73 2.17
CA GLY A 30 6.55 5.12 2.17
C GLY A 30 6.30 4.23 3.38
N ILE A 31 5.11 3.57 3.42
CA ILE A 31 4.72 2.70 4.53
C ILE A 31 5.76 1.61 4.82
N ILE A 32 6.31 0.96 3.78
CA ILE A 32 7.29 -0.11 3.94
C ILE A 32 8.58 0.42 4.57
N GLY A 33 9.12 1.53 4.04
CA GLY A 33 10.36 2.11 4.56
C GLY A 33 10.23 2.60 6.01
N ILE A 34 9.15 3.32 6.30
CA ILE A 34 8.93 3.89 7.64
C ILE A 34 8.67 2.79 8.68
N THR A 35 7.83 1.79 8.38
CA THR A 35 7.59 0.71 9.34
C THR A 35 8.82 -0.16 9.56
N THR A 36 9.58 -0.46 8.51
CA THR A 36 10.86 -1.16 8.66
C THR A 36 11.83 -0.36 9.53
N ALA A 37 11.93 0.95 9.34
CA ALA A 37 12.77 1.82 10.16
C ALA A 37 12.37 1.79 11.64
N ILE A 38 11.06 1.78 11.95
CA ILE A 38 10.56 1.66 13.32
C ILE A 38 11.02 0.34 13.96
N TYR A 39 10.81 -0.78 13.27
CA TYR A 39 11.19 -2.10 13.80
C TYR A 39 12.70 -2.26 13.96
N LEU A 40 13.51 -1.78 13.02
CA LEU A 40 14.97 -1.80 13.15
C LEU A 40 15.44 -0.95 14.34
N ALA A 41 14.87 0.25 14.50
CA ALA A 41 15.20 1.12 15.63
C ALA A 41 14.84 0.50 17.00
N GLN A 42 13.79 -0.32 17.09
CA GLN A 42 13.46 -1.09 18.30
C GLN A 42 14.56 -2.09 18.70
N HIS A 43 15.37 -2.50 17.72
CA HIS A 43 16.53 -3.37 17.93
C HIS A 43 17.85 -2.61 18.03
N ASN A 44 17.81 -1.28 18.30
CA ASN A 44 18.97 -0.41 18.41
C ASN A 44 19.82 -0.31 17.13
N VAL A 45 19.24 -0.56 15.97
CA VAL A 45 19.90 -0.36 14.66
C VAL A 45 19.81 1.12 14.28
N ALA A 46 20.92 1.75 13.95
CA ALA A 46 20.97 3.12 13.45
C ALA A 46 20.44 3.16 12.01
N VAL A 47 19.29 3.80 11.79
CA VAL A 47 18.60 3.83 10.51
C VAL A 47 18.51 5.24 9.94
N THR A 48 18.81 5.35 8.64
CA THR A 48 18.57 6.56 7.86
C THR A 48 17.61 6.26 6.72
N VAL A 49 16.49 6.99 6.64
CA VAL A 49 15.52 6.94 5.55
C VAL A 49 15.74 8.11 4.62
N LEU A 50 15.94 7.83 3.34
CA LEU A 50 16.04 8.82 2.27
C LEU A 50 14.74 8.83 1.46
N GLU A 51 14.08 9.98 1.40
CA GLU A 51 12.85 10.18 0.62
C GLU A 51 13.10 11.26 -0.46
N LYS A 52 12.78 10.91 -1.72
CA LYS A 52 12.97 11.81 -2.86
C LYS A 52 12.11 13.08 -2.80
N GLY A 53 10.92 12.96 -2.26
CA GLY A 53 9.93 14.02 -2.14
C GLY A 53 9.55 14.28 -0.69
N ARG A 54 8.33 13.91 -0.33
CA ARG A 54 7.78 13.98 1.02
C ARG A 54 7.40 12.61 1.50
N VAL A 55 7.58 12.36 2.79
CA VAL A 55 7.10 11.13 3.43
C VAL A 55 5.64 10.90 3.07
N ALA A 56 5.32 9.71 2.59
CA ALA A 56 3.99 9.29 2.16
C ALA A 56 3.41 9.97 0.91
N ALA A 57 4.07 10.93 0.26
CA ALA A 57 3.48 11.72 -0.82
C ALA A 57 3.10 10.93 -2.09
N GLU A 58 3.53 9.69 -2.18
CA GLU A 58 3.23 8.80 -3.30
C GLU A 58 2.11 7.80 -2.97
N GLN A 59 2.26 6.53 -3.30
CA GLN A 59 1.21 5.51 -3.14
C GLN A 59 0.72 5.34 -1.70
N SER A 60 1.57 5.63 -0.72
CA SER A 60 1.24 5.42 0.70
C SER A 60 0.19 6.36 1.26
N SER A 61 -0.10 7.50 0.59
CA SER A 61 -1.23 8.38 0.94
C SER A 61 -2.42 8.28 -0.03
N ARG A 62 -2.27 7.53 -1.12
CA ARG A 62 -3.22 7.52 -2.25
C ARG A 62 -3.83 6.15 -2.52
N ASN A 63 -3.72 5.22 -1.57
CA ASN A 63 -4.34 3.90 -1.66
C ASN A 63 -5.75 3.89 -1.05
N TRP A 64 -6.41 2.74 -1.10
CA TRP A 64 -7.77 2.59 -0.59
C TRP A 64 -7.87 2.63 0.94
N GLY A 65 -6.76 2.49 1.65
CA GLY A 65 -6.72 2.46 3.12
C GLY A 65 -7.27 1.18 3.73
N TRP A 66 -7.30 0.09 2.99
CA TRP A 66 -7.73 -1.22 3.47
C TRP A 66 -6.55 -1.97 4.07
N ILE A 67 -6.75 -2.48 5.27
CA ILE A 67 -5.85 -3.41 5.94
C ILE A 67 -6.60 -4.74 5.99
N ARG A 68 -6.41 -5.55 4.96
CA ARG A 68 -7.23 -6.72 4.71
C ARG A 68 -6.42 -7.99 4.51
N LYS A 69 -7.03 -9.09 4.92
CA LYS A 69 -6.63 -10.47 4.61
C LYS A 69 -7.53 -11.06 3.51
N GLN A 70 -8.79 -10.64 3.48
CA GLN A 70 -9.78 -11.15 2.54
C GLN A 70 -9.34 -10.99 1.09
N GLY A 71 -9.48 -12.07 0.29
CA GLY A 71 -9.16 -12.07 -1.13
C GLY A 71 -7.69 -11.83 -1.44
N ARG A 72 -6.77 -12.18 -0.54
CA ARG A 72 -5.33 -12.25 -0.79
C ARG A 72 -4.95 -13.62 -1.31
N ASP A 73 -3.86 -13.68 -2.07
CA ASP A 73 -3.27 -14.95 -2.45
C ASP A 73 -2.88 -15.73 -1.19
N GLU A 74 -3.00 -17.05 -1.23
CA GLU A 74 -2.74 -17.91 -0.08
C GLU A 74 -1.31 -17.72 0.46
N ASP A 75 -0.33 -17.57 -0.41
CA ASP A 75 1.07 -17.30 -0.03
C ASP A 75 1.28 -15.96 0.68
N GLU A 76 0.39 -14.97 0.48
CA GLU A 76 0.44 -13.68 1.17
C GLU A 76 -0.21 -13.73 2.57
N LEU A 77 -1.12 -14.68 2.85
CA LEU A 77 -1.93 -14.68 4.07
C LEU A 77 -1.09 -14.67 5.35
N PRO A 78 0.00 -15.45 5.50
CA PRO A 78 0.78 -15.43 6.74
C PRO A 78 1.30 -14.04 7.09
N ILE A 79 1.83 -13.29 6.12
CA ILE A 79 2.35 -11.94 6.35
C ILE A 79 1.21 -10.93 6.56
N MET A 80 0.05 -11.11 5.91
CA MET A 80 -1.10 -10.23 6.09
C MET A 80 -1.76 -10.41 7.46
N ILE A 81 -1.84 -11.63 7.95
CA ILE A 81 -2.34 -11.94 9.31
C ILE A 81 -1.45 -11.31 10.36
N GLU A 82 -0.13 -11.46 10.23
CA GLU A 82 0.82 -10.85 11.15
C GLU A 82 0.77 -9.31 11.07
N ALA A 83 0.69 -8.73 9.87
CA ALA A 83 0.52 -7.30 9.70
C ALA A 83 -0.76 -6.80 10.39
N ALA A 84 -1.88 -7.53 10.27
CA ALA A 84 -3.13 -7.17 10.94
C ALA A 84 -3.00 -7.20 12.48
N ARG A 85 -2.22 -8.12 13.03
CA ARG A 85 -1.91 -8.20 14.48
C ARG A 85 -1.05 -7.04 14.95
N LEU A 86 -0.12 -6.58 14.10
CA LEU A 86 0.83 -5.52 14.43
C LEU A 86 0.23 -4.10 14.34
N TRP A 87 -0.75 -3.87 13.46
CA TRP A 87 -1.34 -2.53 13.26
C TRP A 87 -1.86 -1.89 14.56
N PRO A 88 -2.68 -2.56 15.39
CA PRO A 88 -3.15 -1.96 16.65
C PRO A 88 -2.02 -1.58 17.60
N GLN A 89 -0.97 -2.40 17.66
CA GLN A 89 0.20 -2.14 18.51
C GLN A 89 0.96 -0.89 18.05
N LEU A 90 1.19 -0.76 16.72
CA LEU A 90 1.82 0.42 16.14
C LEU A 90 1.02 1.69 16.42
N VAL A 91 -0.31 1.63 16.31
CA VAL A 91 -1.19 2.77 16.58
C VAL A 91 -1.14 3.16 18.05
N GLN A 92 -1.18 2.19 18.95
CA GLN A 92 -1.04 2.44 20.39
C GLN A 92 0.29 3.12 20.70
N GLU A 93 1.39 2.62 20.15
CA GLU A 93 2.72 3.20 20.32
C GLU A 93 2.86 4.58 19.68
N CYS A 94 2.19 4.77 18.55
CA CYS A 94 2.14 6.07 17.85
C CYS A 94 1.46 7.15 18.70
N GLY A 95 0.39 6.79 19.42
CA GLY A 95 -0.39 7.70 20.27
C GLY A 95 -1.25 8.69 19.48
N GLU A 96 -1.46 8.45 18.19
CA GLU A 96 -2.24 9.31 17.30
C GLU A 96 -3.39 8.52 16.65
N ASP A 97 -4.57 9.15 16.51
CA ASP A 97 -5.67 8.52 15.75
C ASP A 97 -5.41 8.63 14.25
N ILE A 98 -5.01 7.54 13.66
CA ILE A 98 -4.80 7.40 12.22
C ILE A 98 -6.05 6.87 11.49
N GLY A 99 -7.19 6.87 12.15
CA GLY A 99 -8.43 6.31 11.61
C GLY A 99 -8.43 4.77 11.53
N LEU A 100 -7.58 4.08 12.30
CA LEU A 100 -7.63 2.62 12.36
C LEU A 100 -8.94 2.17 12.97
N ARG A 101 -9.73 1.43 12.21
CA ARG A 101 -11.03 0.88 12.64
C ARG A 101 -11.17 -0.54 12.09
N GLN A 102 -11.57 -1.46 12.95
CA GLN A 102 -11.97 -2.80 12.55
C GLN A 102 -13.46 -2.75 12.18
N THR A 103 -13.74 -2.68 10.89
CA THR A 103 -15.09 -2.53 10.34
C THR A 103 -15.41 -3.57 9.28
N GLY A 104 -14.50 -4.49 9.06
CA GLY A 104 -14.62 -5.54 8.06
C GLY A 104 -14.40 -5.05 6.62
N VAL A 105 -14.14 -6.02 5.77
CA VAL A 105 -14.12 -5.86 4.30
C VAL A 105 -15.12 -6.85 3.72
N THR A 106 -15.95 -6.37 2.79
CA THR A 106 -17.03 -7.14 2.17
C THR A 106 -16.84 -7.19 0.66
N TYR A 107 -16.89 -8.38 0.09
CA TYR A 107 -16.91 -8.61 -1.36
C TYR A 107 -18.32 -9.06 -1.76
N LEU A 108 -18.93 -8.35 -2.70
CA LEU A 108 -20.28 -8.62 -3.19
C LEU A 108 -20.24 -9.45 -4.48
N ALA A 109 -21.06 -10.47 -4.58
CA ALA A 109 -21.17 -11.34 -5.74
C ALA A 109 -22.50 -11.11 -6.48
N SER A 110 -22.41 -10.86 -7.78
CA SER A 110 -23.54 -10.73 -8.70
C SER A 110 -23.77 -11.99 -9.55
N SER A 111 -22.83 -12.93 -9.53
CA SER A 111 -22.84 -14.14 -10.36
C SER A 111 -22.51 -15.40 -9.56
N ASP A 112 -22.93 -16.57 -10.09
CA ASP A 112 -22.61 -17.87 -9.48
C ASP A 112 -21.10 -18.16 -9.55
N LYS A 113 -20.42 -17.62 -10.56
CA LYS A 113 -18.96 -17.74 -10.67
C LYS A 113 -18.26 -17.04 -9.49
N GLU A 114 -18.64 -15.80 -9.18
CA GLU A 114 -18.09 -15.06 -8.03
C GLU A 114 -18.42 -15.76 -6.71
N MET A 115 -19.63 -16.31 -6.56
CA MET A 115 -19.99 -17.11 -5.37
C MET A 115 -19.10 -18.35 -5.23
N ALA A 116 -18.81 -19.06 -6.31
CA ALA A 116 -17.93 -20.23 -6.29
C ALA A 116 -16.47 -19.84 -5.96
N GLU A 117 -16.00 -18.69 -6.41
CA GLU A 117 -14.69 -18.13 -6.04
C GLU A 117 -14.62 -17.79 -4.54
N PHE A 118 -15.71 -17.25 -3.98
CA PHE A 118 -15.82 -16.99 -2.54
C PHE A 118 -15.83 -18.27 -1.72
N ASP A 119 -16.58 -19.29 -2.16
CA ASP A 119 -16.60 -20.62 -1.51
C ASP A 119 -15.23 -21.28 -1.50
N ALA A 120 -14.44 -21.10 -2.56
CA ALA A 120 -13.06 -21.58 -2.61
C ALA A 120 -12.18 -20.84 -1.59
N PHE A 121 -12.30 -19.49 -1.52
CA PHE A 121 -11.53 -18.69 -0.57
C PHE A 121 -11.91 -18.98 0.89
N ILE A 122 -13.16 -19.27 1.20
CA ILE A 122 -13.60 -19.65 2.56
C ILE A 122 -12.80 -20.85 3.10
N LYS A 123 -12.50 -21.83 2.25
CA LYS A 123 -11.70 -23.00 2.66
C LYS A 123 -10.27 -22.61 3.01
N ILE A 124 -9.66 -21.72 2.20
CA ILE A 124 -8.34 -21.17 2.46
C ILE A 124 -8.37 -20.34 3.76
N ALA A 125 -9.35 -19.47 3.91
CA ALA A 125 -9.51 -18.63 5.10
C ALA A 125 -9.64 -19.46 6.38
N ALA A 126 -10.41 -20.54 6.34
CA ALA A 126 -10.58 -21.48 7.46
C ALA A 126 -9.28 -22.18 7.82
N ALA A 127 -8.48 -22.60 6.82
CA ALA A 127 -7.16 -23.21 7.05
C ALA A 127 -6.18 -22.26 7.74
N HIS A 128 -6.32 -20.95 7.53
CA HIS A 128 -5.53 -19.89 8.15
C HIS A 128 -6.17 -19.28 9.41
N GLY A 129 -7.26 -19.86 9.94
CA GLY A 129 -7.90 -19.39 11.17
C GLY A 129 -8.56 -18.01 11.05
N MET A 130 -8.96 -17.61 9.84
CA MET A 130 -9.63 -16.33 9.60
C MET A 130 -11.13 -16.42 9.90
N ASP A 131 -11.72 -15.31 10.31
CA ASP A 131 -13.17 -15.16 10.60
C ASP A 131 -14.02 -14.84 9.37
N THR A 132 -13.53 -15.18 8.19
CA THR A 132 -14.20 -14.96 6.92
C THR A 132 -15.45 -15.85 6.80
N ARG A 133 -16.58 -15.27 6.37
CA ARG A 133 -17.84 -15.99 6.22
C ARG A 133 -18.66 -15.46 5.05
N MET A 134 -19.56 -16.31 4.57
CA MET A 134 -20.54 -15.94 3.57
C MET A 134 -21.71 -15.18 4.19
N LEU A 135 -22.31 -14.30 3.40
CA LEU A 135 -23.55 -13.58 3.69
C LEU A 135 -24.56 -13.86 2.58
N GLY A 136 -25.82 -14.07 2.96
CA GLY A 136 -26.92 -14.14 2.03
C GLY A 136 -27.37 -12.78 1.51
N ALA A 137 -28.21 -12.77 0.48
CA ALA A 137 -28.72 -11.53 -0.11
C ALA A 137 -29.49 -10.64 0.91
N GLY A 138 -30.18 -11.26 1.87
CA GLY A 138 -30.87 -10.52 2.95
C GLY A 138 -29.91 -9.76 3.85
N ASP A 139 -28.81 -10.40 4.27
CA ASP A 139 -27.82 -9.80 5.17
C ASP A 139 -27.12 -8.60 4.51
N ILE A 140 -26.96 -8.62 3.18
CA ILE A 140 -26.31 -7.54 2.44
C ILE A 140 -27.10 -6.25 2.53
N SER A 141 -28.41 -6.28 2.44
CA SER A 141 -29.27 -5.09 2.53
C SER A 141 -29.27 -4.46 3.91
N GLU A 142 -29.04 -5.23 4.96
CA GLU A 142 -28.86 -4.75 6.33
C GLU A 142 -27.45 -4.11 6.50
N LEU A 143 -26.44 -4.72 5.89
CA LEU A 143 -25.05 -4.28 5.99
C LEU A 143 -24.79 -2.99 5.20
N ILE A 144 -25.38 -2.87 4.00
CA ILE A 144 -25.16 -1.73 3.09
C ILE A 144 -26.52 -1.10 2.77
N LYS A 145 -26.81 0.02 3.45
CA LYS A 145 -28.11 0.71 3.33
C LYS A 145 -28.25 1.42 1.98
N GLY A 146 -29.45 1.32 1.40
CA GLY A 146 -29.78 2.04 0.16
C GLY A 146 -29.10 1.46 -1.10
N MET A 147 -28.66 0.25 -1.05
CA MET A 147 -28.06 -0.44 -2.19
C MET A 147 -29.12 -0.72 -3.25
N SER A 148 -28.84 -0.40 -4.52
CA SER A 148 -29.75 -0.57 -5.67
C SER A 148 -29.44 -1.79 -6.54
N GLY A 149 -28.42 -2.56 -6.24
CA GLY A 149 -28.00 -3.74 -7.01
C GLY A 149 -28.66 -5.03 -6.50
N THR A 150 -28.78 -6.03 -7.39
CA THR A 150 -29.17 -7.39 -7.03
C THR A 150 -27.91 -8.22 -6.88
N PHE A 151 -27.62 -8.67 -5.66
CA PHE A 151 -26.48 -9.53 -5.36
C PHE A 151 -26.94 -10.91 -4.94
N LYS A 152 -26.20 -11.94 -5.35
CA LYS A 152 -26.48 -13.34 -4.97
C LYS A 152 -26.01 -13.66 -3.57
N GLY A 153 -24.97 -12.99 -3.12
CA GLY A 153 -24.37 -13.15 -1.81
C GLY A 153 -23.17 -12.25 -1.64
N ALA A 154 -22.51 -12.40 -0.52
CA ALA A 154 -21.27 -11.70 -0.23
C ALA A 154 -20.33 -12.57 0.62
N MET A 155 -19.07 -12.19 0.65
CA MET A 155 -18.07 -12.72 1.55
C MET A 155 -17.57 -11.58 2.43
N VAL A 156 -17.50 -11.77 3.75
CA VAL A 156 -17.03 -10.77 4.70
C VAL A 156 -15.96 -11.33 5.63
N THR A 157 -14.93 -10.55 5.89
CA THR A 157 -13.95 -10.79 6.95
C THR A 157 -14.09 -9.70 8.00
N PRO A 158 -14.81 -9.93 9.11
CA PRO A 158 -15.09 -8.92 10.13
C PRO A 158 -13.84 -8.34 10.79
N SER A 159 -12.79 -9.13 10.95
CA SER A 159 -11.54 -8.69 11.55
C SER A 159 -10.63 -7.86 10.63
N ASP A 160 -11.01 -7.66 9.38
CA ASP A 160 -10.31 -6.74 8.51
C ASP A 160 -10.53 -5.28 8.94
N MET A 161 -9.54 -4.45 8.69
CA MET A 161 -9.49 -3.08 9.20
C MET A 161 -9.35 -2.07 8.06
N ARG A 162 -9.51 -0.81 8.43
CA ARG A 162 -9.20 0.34 7.58
C ARG A 162 -8.39 1.37 8.36
N ALA A 163 -7.64 2.19 7.66
CA ALA A 163 -6.97 3.37 8.22
C ALA A 163 -7.02 4.51 7.21
N GLU A 164 -6.66 5.72 7.64
CA GLU A 164 -6.54 6.88 6.75
C GLU A 164 -5.10 6.94 6.20
N PRO A 165 -4.86 6.64 4.91
CA PRO A 165 -3.52 6.59 4.35
C PRO A 165 -2.74 7.89 4.54
N SER A 166 -3.42 9.04 4.40
CA SER A 166 -2.84 10.36 4.55
C SER A 166 -2.46 10.72 6.00
N LEU A 167 -3.02 10.03 7.00
CA LEU A 167 -2.70 10.23 8.42
C LEU A 167 -1.69 9.18 8.91
N ALA A 168 -1.83 7.94 8.45
CA ALA A 168 -1.12 6.79 8.99
C ALA A 168 0.41 6.93 8.85
N VAL A 169 0.91 7.09 7.62
CA VAL A 169 2.36 7.08 7.41
C VAL A 169 3.05 8.31 7.98
N PRO A 170 2.52 9.55 7.90
CA PRO A 170 3.08 10.68 8.59
C PRO A 170 3.15 10.51 10.12
N ALA A 171 2.12 9.93 10.74
CA ALA A 171 2.13 9.65 12.17
C ALA A 171 3.20 8.60 12.54
N LEU A 172 3.32 7.55 11.75
CA LEU A 172 4.37 6.54 11.91
C LEU A 172 5.77 7.13 11.67
N ALA A 173 5.93 8.08 10.77
CA ALA A 173 7.21 8.77 10.59
C ALA A 173 7.59 9.61 11.81
N ARG A 174 6.61 10.26 12.47
CA ARG A 174 6.85 10.92 13.77
C ARG A 174 7.26 9.91 14.85
N LEU A 175 6.63 8.75 14.90
CA LEU A 175 7.05 7.65 15.79
C LEU A 175 8.49 7.20 15.48
N ALA A 176 8.84 6.97 14.21
CA ALA A 176 10.19 6.61 13.79
C ALA A 176 11.21 7.64 14.29
N ARG A 177 10.91 8.93 14.13
CA ARG A 177 11.77 10.02 14.66
C ARG A 177 11.93 9.98 16.18
N ARG A 178 10.84 9.73 16.94
CA ARG A 178 10.93 9.58 18.40
C ARG A 178 11.82 8.40 18.81
N LYS A 179 11.90 7.36 17.96
CA LYS A 179 12.78 6.19 18.15
C LYS A 179 14.22 6.39 17.66
N GLY A 180 14.59 7.60 17.24
CA GLY A 180 15.96 7.92 16.81
C GLY A 180 16.24 7.67 15.33
N VAL A 181 15.24 7.32 14.51
CA VAL A 181 15.44 7.19 13.07
C VAL A 181 15.75 8.56 12.45
N THR A 182 16.76 8.64 11.62
CA THR A 182 17.02 9.81 10.77
C THR A 182 16.17 9.70 9.51
N ILE A 183 15.31 10.68 9.26
CA ILE A 183 14.52 10.78 8.03
C ILE A 183 14.93 12.05 7.31
N ILE A 184 15.15 11.98 6.01
CA ILE A 184 15.53 13.11 5.17
C ILE A 184 14.62 13.15 3.95
N GLU A 185 13.84 14.21 3.85
CA GLU A 185 13.00 14.52 2.70
C GLU A 185 13.74 15.35 1.66
N ASN A 186 13.21 15.40 0.44
CA ASN A 186 13.82 16.07 -0.70
C ASN A 186 15.28 15.66 -0.90
N CYS A 187 15.54 14.35 -0.77
CA CYS A 187 16.87 13.75 -0.80
C CYS A 187 16.82 12.38 -1.50
N ALA A 188 16.81 12.38 -2.82
CA ALA A 188 16.81 11.15 -3.57
C ALA A 188 18.13 10.38 -3.45
N ALA A 189 18.06 9.08 -3.20
CA ALA A 189 19.19 8.18 -3.39
C ALA A 189 19.49 8.05 -4.88
N ARG A 190 20.74 8.27 -5.28
CA ARG A 190 21.17 8.31 -6.68
C ARG A 190 21.91 7.06 -7.12
N ALA A 191 22.75 6.49 -6.24
CA ALA A 191 23.52 5.29 -6.54
C ALA A 191 23.93 4.55 -5.26
N LEU A 192 24.21 3.26 -5.41
CA LEU A 192 24.93 2.47 -4.42
C LEU A 192 26.42 2.56 -4.69
N GLU A 193 27.20 2.71 -3.64
CA GLU A 193 28.66 2.54 -3.69
C GLU A 193 28.98 1.07 -3.39
N MET A 194 29.83 0.49 -4.24
CA MET A 194 30.25 -0.89 -4.10
C MET A 194 31.75 -0.93 -3.84
N ALA A 195 32.18 -1.70 -2.84
CA ALA A 195 33.59 -1.98 -2.57
C ALA A 195 33.77 -3.48 -2.34
N ALA A 196 34.75 -4.08 -3.02
CA ALA A 196 35.07 -5.51 -2.94
C ALA A 196 33.84 -6.45 -3.10
N GLY A 197 32.91 -6.08 -3.98
CA GLY A 197 31.70 -6.88 -4.26
C GLY A 197 30.57 -6.72 -3.25
N SER A 198 30.72 -5.85 -2.26
CA SER A 198 29.70 -5.58 -1.23
C SER A 198 29.28 -4.11 -1.25
N ILE A 199 28.12 -3.79 -0.67
CA ILE A 199 27.66 -2.41 -0.49
C ILE A 199 28.60 -1.72 0.52
N ALA A 200 29.08 -0.53 0.15
CA ALA A 200 29.88 0.33 1.01
C ALA A 200 29.16 1.63 1.40
N GLY A 201 28.11 2.00 0.66
CA GLY A 201 27.31 3.18 0.99
C GLY A 201 26.29 3.55 -0.07
N VAL A 202 25.67 4.71 0.17
CA VAL A 202 24.66 5.30 -0.71
C VAL A 202 25.03 6.73 -1.05
N TRP A 203 25.04 7.07 -2.31
CA TRP A 203 25.10 8.43 -2.81
C TRP A 203 23.69 9.01 -2.90
N SER A 204 23.46 10.08 -2.17
CA SER A 204 22.22 10.85 -2.24
C SER A 204 22.46 12.24 -2.86
N GLU A 205 21.38 12.99 -3.12
CA GLU A 205 21.49 14.38 -3.58
C GLU A 205 22.18 15.31 -2.58
N GLN A 206 22.16 14.93 -1.30
CA GLN A 206 22.73 15.74 -0.23
C GLN A 206 24.04 15.18 0.33
N GLY A 207 24.60 14.15 -0.30
CA GLY A 207 25.90 13.60 0.07
C GLY A 207 25.93 12.08 0.20
N TYR A 208 27.07 11.57 0.62
CA TYR A 208 27.36 10.15 0.79
C TYR A 208 27.09 9.70 2.22
N ILE A 209 26.52 8.51 2.36
CA ILE A 209 26.31 7.84 3.63
C ILE A 209 26.99 6.47 3.58
N ALA A 210 27.97 6.22 4.43
CA ALA A 210 28.60 4.93 4.56
C ALA A 210 27.62 3.93 5.22
N THR A 211 27.42 2.77 4.61
CA THR A 211 26.61 1.68 5.14
C THR A 211 26.95 0.38 4.45
N SER A 212 26.83 -0.73 5.16
CA SER A 212 26.94 -2.08 4.58
C SER A 212 25.59 -2.67 4.21
N SER A 213 24.48 -2.02 4.54
CA SER A 213 23.13 -2.58 4.35
C SER A 213 22.16 -1.53 3.80
N VAL A 214 21.49 -1.86 2.71
CA VAL A 214 20.50 -0.98 2.08
C VAL A 214 19.19 -1.74 1.89
N LEU A 215 18.10 -1.15 2.35
CA LEU A 215 16.75 -1.58 2.03
C LEU A 215 16.17 -0.68 0.93
N LEU A 216 15.81 -1.25 -0.20
CA LEU A 216 15.10 -0.53 -1.25
C LEU A 216 13.59 -0.66 -1.04
N ALA A 217 12.95 0.42 -0.62
CA ALA A 217 11.50 0.57 -0.44
C ALA A 217 10.92 1.65 -1.37
N GLY A 218 11.51 1.82 -2.55
CA GLY A 218 11.25 2.88 -3.52
C GLY A 218 9.96 2.75 -4.34
N GLY A 219 9.04 1.84 -3.94
CA GLY A 219 7.75 1.68 -4.61
C GLY A 219 7.89 1.47 -6.12
N ALA A 220 7.16 2.25 -6.91
CA ALA A 220 7.18 2.16 -8.38
C ALA A 220 8.53 2.49 -9.02
N TRP A 221 9.44 3.15 -8.30
CA TRP A 221 10.78 3.52 -8.80
C TRP A 221 11.85 2.45 -8.54
N SER A 222 11.51 1.38 -7.80
CA SER A 222 12.49 0.34 -7.40
C SER A 222 13.17 -0.32 -8.59
N SER A 223 12.42 -0.71 -9.62
CA SER A 223 12.99 -1.33 -10.82
C SER A 223 13.95 -0.40 -11.57
N LEU A 224 13.64 0.90 -11.64
CA LEU A 224 14.51 1.89 -12.30
C LEU A 224 15.82 2.09 -11.53
N PHE A 225 15.75 2.15 -10.21
CA PHE A 225 16.93 2.26 -9.37
C PHE A 225 17.84 1.03 -9.52
N LEU A 226 17.27 -0.17 -9.42
CA LEU A 226 18.01 -1.43 -9.52
C LEU A 226 18.67 -1.66 -10.88
N LYS A 227 18.05 -1.20 -11.96
CA LYS A 227 18.64 -1.28 -13.31
C LYS A 227 20.00 -0.62 -13.43
N LYS A 228 20.22 0.49 -12.74
CA LYS A 228 21.54 1.16 -12.71
C LYS A 228 22.64 0.28 -12.11
N HIS A 229 22.23 -0.70 -11.33
CA HIS A 229 23.14 -1.64 -10.65
C HIS A 229 23.13 -3.04 -11.27
N GLY A 230 22.59 -3.18 -12.49
CA GLY A 230 22.54 -4.45 -13.21
C GLY A 230 21.52 -5.45 -12.65
N ILE A 231 20.67 -5.05 -11.69
CA ILE A 231 19.66 -5.90 -11.07
C ILE A 231 18.31 -5.66 -11.74
N THR A 232 17.66 -6.75 -12.17
CA THR A 232 16.35 -6.71 -12.82
C THR A 232 15.30 -7.40 -11.96
N ILE A 233 14.24 -6.69 -11.62
CA ILE A 233 13.03 -7.23 -11.00
C ILE A 233 11.86 -7.11 -11.98
N PRO A 234 10.94 -8.09 -12.04
CA PRO A 234 9.78 -8.05 -12.94
C PRO A 234 8.68 -7.16 -12.35
N GLN A 235 8.91 -5.86 -12.30
CA GLN A 235 7.96 -4.88 -11.80
C GLN A 235 7.36 -4.09 -12.97
N LEU A 236 6.03 -4.09 -13.07
CA LEU A 236 5.28 -3.23 -13.98
C LEU A 236 4.43 -2.25 -13.16
N SER A 237 4.31 -1.04 -13.64
CA SER A 237 3.50 0.00 -13.00
C SER A 237 2.17 0.15 -13.72
N VAL A 238 1.09 0.15 -12.93
CA VAL A 238 -0.26 0.44 -13.42
C VAL A 238 -0.78 1.73 -12.81
N LYS A 239 -1.59 2.46 -13.56
CA LYS A 239 -2.32 3.63 -13.04
C LYS A 239 -3.71 3.21 -12.63
N ALA A 240 -4.04 3.44 -11.36
CA ALA A 240 -5.39 3.35 -10.81
C ALA A 240 -5.84 4.72 -10.32
N THR A 241 -7.14 4.92 -10.21
CA THR A 241 -7.74 6.19 -9.76
C THR A 241 -8.46 5.96 -8.44
N VAL A 242 -8.28 6.87 -7.52
CA VAL A 242 -8.98 6.92 -6.23
C VAL A 242 -9.59 8.31 -6.08
N VAL A 243 -10.84 8.38 -5.64
CA VAL A 243 -11.59 9.63 -5.46
C VAL A 243 -12.09 9.71 -4.04
N ALA A 244 -12.02 10.88 -3.43
CA ALA A 244 -12.60 11.19 -2.13
C ALA A 244 -13.91 11.97 -2.32
N THR A 245 -15.01 11.54 -1.67
CA THR A 245 -16.25 12.30 -1.66
C THR A 245 -16.22 13.39 -0.60
N GLN A 246 -17.13 14.34 -0.66
CA GLN A 246 -17.49 15.16 0.49
C GLN A 246 -18.11 14.28 1.59
N PRO A 247 -18.19 14.77 2.85
CA PRO A 247 -18.97 14.11 3.89
C PRO A 247 -20.41 13.87 3.43
N MET A 248 -20.94 12.69 3.76
CA MET A 248 -22.29 12.28 3.37
C MET A 248 -22.86 11.27 4.37
N PRO A 249 -24.20 11.05 4.38
CA PRO A 249 -24.81 10.08 5.27
C PRO A 249 -24.15 8.69 5.19
N GLU A 250 -24.02 8.03 6.32
CA GLU A 250 -23.42 6.71 6.40
C GLU A 250 -24.39 5.65 5.84
N PHE A 251 -23.94 4.95 4.81
CA PHE A 251 -24.63 3.80 4.25
C PHE A 251 -23.90 2.47 4.52
N HIS A 252 -22.59 2.54 4.88
CA HIS A 252 -21.77 1.41 5.30
C HIS A 252 -20.55 1.92 6.06
N ALA A 253 -20.30 1.39 7.26
CA ALA A 253 -19.20 1.82 8.12
C ALA A 253 -17.81 1.30 7.68
N GLY A 254 -17.80 0.20 6.95
CA GLY A 254 -16.59 -0.52 6.55
C GLY A 254 -16.11 -0.20 5.13
N ALA A 255 -15.60 -1.24 4.52
CA ALA A 255 -15.15 -1.24 3.14
C ALA A 255 -15.85 -2.37 2.36
N ALA A 256 -16.22 -2.09 1.12
CA ALA A 256 -16.79 -3.10 0.26
C ALA A 256 -16.38 -2.93 -1.19
N VAL A 257 -16.47 -4.01 -1.95
CA VAL A 257 -16.22 -4.02 -3.38
C VAL A 257 -17.25 -4.92 -4.08
N GLU A 258 -17.68 -4.42 -5.21
CA GLU A 258 -18.39 -5.18 -6.21
C GLU A 258 -17.61 -5.11 -7.55
N LYS A 259 -18.15 -5.67 -8.61
CA LYS A 259 -17.48 -5.80 -9.91
C LYS A 259 -16.90 -4.48 -10.48
N TYR A 260 -17.55 -3.35 -10.19
CA TYR A 260 -17.21 -2.06 -10.82
C TYR A 260 -16.69 -1.01 -9.84
N LEU A 261 -17.07 -1.11 -8.55
CA LEU A 261 -16.83 -0.09 -7.55
C LEU A 261 -16.31 -0.70 -6.25
N ALA A 262 -15.21 -0.15 -5.76
CA ALA A 262 -14.75 -0.32 -4.39
C ALA A 262 -14.97 0.96 -3.61
N PHE A 263 -15.36 0.86 -2.35
CA PHE A 263 -15.51 2.01 -1.48
C PHE A 263 -15.10 1.70 -0.04
N ARG A 264 -14.78 2.76 0.70
CA ARG A 264 -14.44 2.71 2.12
C ARG A 264 -14.92 3.97 2.82
N ARG A 265 -15.57 3.82 3.98
CA ARG A 265 -15.90 4.93 4.86
C ARG A 265 -14.62 5.62 5.36
N ARG A 266 -14.53 6.95 5.32
CA ARG A 266 -13.42 7.74 5.81
C ARG A 266 -13.72 8.32 7.18
N LEU A 267 -12.67 8.74 7.90
CA LEU A 267 -12.79 9.35 9.22
C LEU A 267 -13.52 10.70 9.18
N ASP A 268 -13.38 11.43 8.09
CA ASP A 268 -14.04 12.75 7.87
C ASP A 268 -15.53 12.65 7.50
N GLY A 269 -16.09 11.45 7.48
CA GLY A 269 -17.49 11.23 7.12
C GLY A 269 -17.75 11.14 5.61
N GLY A 270 -16.75 11.20 4.77
CA GLY A 270 -16.84 10.90 3.34
C GLY A 270 -16.55 9.44 3.02
N TYR A 271 -16.46 9.14 1.73
CA TYR A 271 -16.02 7.84 1.23
C TYR A 271 -14.83 7.98 0.29
N THR A 272 -13.94 7.00 0.34
CA THR A 272 -12.99 6.76 -0.73
C THR A 272 -13.65 5.83 -1.74
N LEU A 273 -13.65 6.21 -3.01
CA LEU A 273 -14.19 5.43 -4.12
C LEU A 273 -13.06 5.08 -5.08
N ALA A 274 -13.11 3.88 -5.65
CA ALA A 274 -12.20 3.46 -6.70
C ALA A 274 -12.91 2.52 -7.69
N PRO A 275 -12.61 2.60 -8.99
CA PRO A 275 -13.04 1.57 -9.93
C PRO A 275 -12.45 0.22 -9.52
N ALA A 276 -13.31 -0.80 -9.39
CA ALA A 276 -12.87 -2.17 -9.22
C ALA A 276 -12.59 -2.82 -10.57
N GLY A 277 -11.61 -3.71 -10.64
CA GLY A 277 -11.32 -4.49 -11.85
C GLY A 277 -10.87 -3.69 -13.08
N SER A 278 -10.44 -2.43 -12.91
CA SER A 278 -10.00 -1.62 -14.05
C SER A 278 -8.76 -0.80 -13.71
N HIS A 279 -7.66 -1.11 -14.36
CA HIS A 279 -6.40 -0.36 -14.26
C HIS A 279 -5.80 -0.14 -15.65
N ARG A 280 -4.91 0.85 -15.75
CA ARG A 280 -4.22 1.17 -17.00
C ARG A 280 -2.76 0.78 -16.91
N LEU A 281 -2.33 -0.12 -17.80
CA LEU A 281 -0.93 -0.48 -18.00
C LEU A 281 -0.34 0.32 -19.15
N TYR A 282 0.76 0.99 -18.90
CA TYR A 282 1.52 1.68 -19.95
C TYR A 282 2.54 0.70 -20.54
N LEU A 283 2.43 0.50 -21.86
CA LEU A 283 3.34 -0.38 -22.59
C LEU A 283 4.69 0.32 -22.77
N GLY A 284 5.72 -0.29 -22.27
CA GLY A 284 7.09 0.18 -22.37
C GLY A 284 8.06 -1.00 -22.56
N PRO A 285 9.37 -0.73 -22.66
CA PRO A 285 10.38 -1.78 -22.87
C PRO A 285 10.33 -2.91 -21.84
N ASP A 286 9.97 -2.59 -20.57
CA ASP A 286 9.86 -3.59 -19.51
C ASP A 286 8.60 -4.44 -19.62
N SER A 287 7.51 -3.90 -20.17
CA SER A 287 6.30 -4.68 -20.44
C SER A 287 6.61 -5.79 -21.45
N LEU A 288 7.41 -5.48 -22.48
CA LEU A 288 7.85 -6.48 -23.46
C LEU A 288 8.85 -7.47 -22.86
N ARG A 289 9.85 -6.98 -22.10
CA ARG A 289 10.88 -7.82 -21.47
C ARG A 289 10.30 -8.85 -20.51
N HIS A 290 9.26 -8.47 -19.77
CA HIS A 290 8.64 -9.31 -18.76
C HIS A 290 7.31 -9.92 -19.18
N ALA A 291 6.88 -9.76 -20.44
CA ALA A 291 5.58 -10.21 -20.93
C ALA A 291 5.24 -11.67 -20.57
N ALA A 292 6.21 -12.58 -20.74
CA ALA A 292 6.01 -13.99 -20.42
C ALA A 292 5.67 -14.25 -18.94
N LYS A 293 6.22 -13.45 -18.01
CA LYS A 293 5.97 -13.56 -16.57
C LYS A 293 4.57 -13.06 -16.18
N TYR A 294 4.01 -12.12 -16.95
CA TYR A 294 2.68 -11.57 -16.73
C TYR A 294 1.56 -12.28 -17.50
N LEU A 295 1.91 -13.23 -18.37
CA LEU A 295 0.94 -13.95 -19.17
C LEU A 295 -0.14 -14.68 -18.34
N PRO A 296 0.15 -15.32 -17.20
CA PRO A 296 -0.87 -15.93 -16.35
C PRO A 296 -1.89 -14.90 -15.82
N ALA A 297 -1.42 -13.75 -15.32
CA ALA A 297 -2.30 -12.69 -14.82
C ALA A 297 -3.18 -12.09 -15.93
N LEU A 298 -2.62 -11.89 -17.14
CA LEU A 298 -3.38 -11.41 -18.29
C LEU A 298 -4.42 -12.41 -18.78
N LYS A 299 -4.16 -13.72 -18.65
CA LYS A 299 -5.14 -14.76 -18.98
C LYS A 299 -6.26 -14.85 -17.94
N ALA A 300 -5.96 -14.61 -16.67
CA ALA A 300 -6.95 -14.65 -15.59
C ALA A 300 -7.98 -13.51 -15.69
N ASP A 301 -7.53 -12.32 -16.10
CA ASP A 301 -8.42 -11.14 -16.32
C ASP A 301 -8.03 -10.37 -17.59
N PRO A 302 -8.42 -10.86 -18.77
CA PRO A 302 -8.05 -10.24 -20.04
C PRO A 302 -8.70 -8.88 -20.30
N LEU A 303 -9.78 -8.53 -19.61
CA LEU A 303 -10.54 -7.30 -19.82
C LEU A 303 -10.31 -6.25 -18.70
N GLY A 304 -9.75 -6.63 -17.57
CA GLY A 304 -9.48 -5.72 -16.45
C GLY A 304 -8.31 -4.75 -16.69
N THR A 305 -7.45 -5.08 -17.66
CA THR A 305 -6.30 -4.23 -18.00
C THR A 305 -6.57 -3.41 -19.28
N ARG A 306 -6.53 -2.09 -19.13
CA ARG A 306 -6.53 -1.16 -20.28
C ARG A 306 -5.10 -0.81 -20.66
N TYR A 307 -4.75 -0.97 -21.92
CA TYR A 307 -3.41 -0.68 -22.42
C TYR A 307 -3.31 0.74 -22.95
N ALA A 308 -2.17 1.39 -22.72
CA ALA A 308 -1.85 2.69 -23.30
C ALA A 308 -0.38 2.72 -23.75
N LEU A 309 -0.12 3.36 -24.87
CA LEU A 309 1.23 3.46 -25.46
C LEU A 309 2.08 4.56 -24.81
N TRP A 310 1.44 5.57 -24.22
CA TRP A 310 2.11 6.74 -23.67
C TRP A 310 1.79 6.88 -22.18
N ALA A 311 2.82 6.88 -21.36
CA ALA A 311 2.69 7.27 -19.96
C ALA A 311 2.53 8.79 -19.87
N PRO A 312 1.71 9.33 -18.95
CA PRO A 312 1.72 10.76 -18.67
C PRO A 312 3.12 11.16 -18.20
N ALA A 313 3.52 12.36 -18.53
CA ALA A 313 4.71 12.96 -17.94
C ALA A 313 4.51 13.01 -16.42
N GLY A 314 5.40 12.39 -15.68
CA GLY A 314 5.42 12.32 -14.22
C GLY A 314 6.41 13.30 -13.63
#